data_7064aac6431970996310f28ecbf86588
#
_entry.id   7064aac6431970996310f28ecbf86588
#
_cell.length_a   1.000
_cell.length_b   1.000
_cell.length_c   1.000
_cell.angle_alpha   90.00
_cell.angle_beta   90.00
_cell.angle_gamma   90.00
#
_symmetry.space_group_name_H-M   'P 1'
#
loop_
_entity.id
_entity.type
_entity.pdbx_description
1 polymer ?
#
loop_
_entity_poly.entity_id
_entity_poly.type
_entity_poly.pdbx_seq_one_letter_code
_entity_poly.pdbx_strand_id
1 'polypeptide(L)'
;MLEHVNKNQNWEQVFDVIQRSFTINKHVDFFNWMQKSVSGLLPHDVLVAAWGDFAAGELNFDVSSNIEDIRTQKLIDAPGVFSYLMTNLHQRWVDGGERWYRINFFDTAGINSQSPTAFTRKLAGMNSLLVYGVRDTRGKNDCIYVFFDKAREFQVQDSVLGLLMPHVDAALRRVECVESPVTEDIVEELALSGLSDREHEILHWVKIGKTNFEIGLILTISPNTVKNHLKRIFQKLDVSCRAQAVAKYAQPRLD
;
A
#
# COMPACT_ATOMS: atom_id res chain seq x y z
N MET A 1 24.91 -18.99 32.79
CA MET A 1 23.52 -19.38 33.05
C MET A 1 22.71 -18.79 31.90
N LEU A 2 22.48 -19.59 30.85
CA LEU A 2 21.79 -19.16 29.65
C LEU A 2 20.29 -19.31 29.91
N GLU A 3 19.61 -18.20 30.09
CA GLU A 3 18.14 -18.20 30.14
C GLU A 3 17.60 -18.57 28.76
N HIS A 4 17.09 -19.77 28.68
CA HIS A 4 16.26 -20.24 27.58
C HIS A 4 15.01 -19.37 27.54
N VAL A 5 15.01 -18.36 26.67
CA VAL A 5 13.76 -17.74 26.22
C VAL A 5 13.08 -18.74 25.27
N ASN A 6 12.38 -19.68 25.89
CA ASN A 6 11.52 -20.62 25.18
C ASN A 6 10.20 -19.90 24.86
N LYS A 7 10.21 -19.00 23.90
CA LYS A 7 8.96 -18.59 23.26
C LYS A 7 8.56 -19.69 22.31
N ASN A 8 7.70 -20.60 22.77
CA ASN A 8 6.98 -21.51 21.90
C ASN A 8 6.28 -20.69 20.83
N GLN A 9 6.91 -20.56 19.66
CA GLN A 9 6.28 -20.01 18.49
C GLN A 9 5.08 -20.89 18.18
N ASN A 10 3.88 -20.32 18.15
CA ASN A 10 2.69 -21.07 17.79
C ASN A 10 2.66 -21.24 16.26
N TRP A 11 3.34 -22.28 15.76
CA TRP A 11 3.41 -22.61 14.34
C TRP A 11 2.03 -22.87 13.73
N GLU A 12 1.07 -23.36 14.50
CA GLU A 12 -0.30 -23.52 14.05
C GLU A 12 -0.91 -22.18 13.64
N GLN A 13 -0.65 -21.14 14.43
CA GLN A 13 -1.08 -19.77 14.08
C GLN A 13 -0.40 -19.26 12.80
N VAL A 14 0.90 -19.53 12.63
CA VAL A 14 1.64 -19.15 11.42
C VAL A 14 1.03 -19.83 10.19
N PHE A 15 0.76 -21.14 10.27
CA PHE A 15 0.14 -21.89 9.17
C PHE A 15 -1.29 -21.43 8.88
N ASP A 16 -2.11 -21.14 9.89
CA ASP A 16 -3.47 -20.61 9.69
C ASP A 16 -3.44 -19.26 8.95
N VAL A 17 -2.54 -18.36 9.36
CA VAL A 17 -2.36 -17.08 8.70
C VAL A 17 -1.93 -17.25 7.24
N ILE A 18 -1.00 -18.15 6.96
CA ILE A 18 -0.55 -18.47 5.61
C ILE A 18 -1.68 -19.08 4.78
N GLN A 19 -2.42 -20.04 5.30
CA GLN A 19 -3.54 -20.67 4.58
C GLN A 19 -4.60 -19.63 4.18
N ARG A 20 -4.93 -18.70 5.06
CA ARG A 20 -5.87 -17.60 4.75
C ARG A 20 -5.40 -16.73 3.60
N SER A 21 -4.09 -16.58 3.41
CA SER A 21 -3.56 -15.77 2.30
C SER A 21 -4.03 -16.26 0.93
N PHE A 22 -4.25 -17.57 0.76
CA PHE A 22 -4.67 -18.15 -0.52
C PHE A 22 -6.12 -17.80 -0.92
N THR A 23 -6.94 -17.40 0.04
CA THR A 23 -8.35 -17.03 -0.20
C THR A 23 -8.53 -15.53 -0.47
N ILE A 24 -7.46 -14.74 -0.37
CA ILE A 24 -7.49 -13.30 -0.57
C ILE A 24 -7.54 -13.00 -2.06
N ASN A 25 -8.67 -12.43 -2.50
CA ASN A 25 -8.91 -12.03 -3.88
C ASN A 25 -9.36 -10.57 -4.01
N LYS A 26 -9.61 -9.90 -2.88
CA LYS A 26 -10.08 -8.53 -2.82
C LYS A 26 -9.20 -7.71 -1.89
N HIS A 27 -9.04 -6.44 -2.22
CA HIS A 27 -8.23 -5.50 -1.44
C HIS A 27 -8.69 -5.41 0.04
N VAL A 28 -10.01 -5.39 0.26
CA VAL A 28 -10.58 -5.36 1.61
C VAL A 28 -10.22 -6.60 2.42
N ASP A 29 -10.15 -7.76 1.77
CA ASP A 29 -9.77 -9.02 2.44
C ASP A 29 -8.29 -9.01 2.80
N PHE A 30 -7.44 -8.44 1.92
CA PHE A 30 -6.03 -8.22 2.20
C PHE A 30 -5.82 -7.33 3.42
N PHE A 31 -6.48 -6.16 3.49
CA PHE A 31 -6.39 -5.26 4.64
C PHE A 31 -6.88 -5.93 5.94
N ASN A 32 -8.02 -6.59 5.89
CA ASN A 32 -8.55 -7.31 7.06
C ASN A 32 -7.60 -8.40 7.53
N TRP A 33 -6.99 -9.13 6.61
CA TRP A 33 -6.02 -10.17 6.91
C TRP A 33 -4.75 -9.58 7.53
N MET A 34 -4.22 -8.49 6.95
CA MET A 34 -3.05 -7.79 7.49
C MET A 34 -3.31 -7.29 8.92
N GLN A 35 -4.44 -6.61 9.14
CA GLN A 35 -4.74 -5.99 10.43
C GLN A 35 -5.14 -7.00 11.53
N LYS A 36 -5.79 -8.11 11.18
CA LYS A 36 -6.34 -9.05 12.17
C LYS A 36 -5.50 -10.32 12.36
N SER A 37 -4.86 -10.79 11.29
CA SER A 37 -4.15 -12.07 11.32
C SER A 37 -2.63 -11.86 11.30
N VAL A 38 -2.12 -11.11 10.33
CA VAL A 38 -0.68 -10.85 10.20
C VAL A 38 -0.14 -10.04 11.36
N SER A 39 -0.87 -9.02 11.83
CA SER A 39 -0.46 -8.19 12.96
C SER A 39 -0.23 -8.96 14.26
N GLY A 40 -0.86 -10.12 14.42
CA GLY A 40 -0.62 -11.01 15.56
C GLY A 40 0.75 -11.72 15.53
N LEU A 41 1.34 -11.89 14.35
CA LEU A 41 2.65 -12.51 14.13
C LEU A 41 3.74 -11.48 13.88
N LEU A 42 3.39 -10.41 13.22
CA LEU A 42 4.24 -9.28 12.83
C LEU A 42 3.57 -7.99 13.31
N PRO A 43 3.74 -7.62 14.59
CA PRO A 43 3.14 -6.41 15.16
C PRO A 43 3.59 -5.17 14.38
N HIS A 44 2.63 -4.34 13.96
CA HIS A 44 2.88 -3.08 13.27
C HIS A 44 1.65 -2.17 13.36
N ASP A 45 1.88 -0.87 13.37
CA ASP A 45 0.83 0.14 13.30
C ASP A 45 0.50 0.51 11.85
N VAL A 46 1.53 0.56 10.99
CA VAL A 46 1.42 0.95 9.59
C VAL A 46 2.27 0.03 8.72
N LEU A 47 1.68 -0.51 7.66
CA LEU A 47 2.39 -1.12 6.55
C LEU A 47 2.29 -0.20 5.34
N VAL A 48 3.42 0.02 4.68
CA VAL A 48 3.49 0.62 3.36
C VAL A 48 4.12 -0.39 2.41
N ALA A 49 3.42 -0.74 1.35
CA ALA A 49 3.98 -1.42 0.20
C ALA A 49 4.31 -0.36 -0.87
N ALA A 50 5.51 -0.42 -1.43
CA ALA A 50 5.94 0.46 -2.52
C ALA A 50 6.55 -0.39 -3.63
N TRP A 51 6.14 -0.14 -4.88
CA TRP A 51 6.66 -0.83 -6.06
C TRP A 51 6.76 0.10 -7.25
N GLY A 52 7.65 -0.21 -8.19
CA GLY A 52 7.87 0.59 -9.39
C GLY A 52 9.35 0.78 -9.69
N ASP A 53 9.66 1.85 -10.42
CA ASP A 53 11.04 2.22 -10.74
C ASP A 53 11.64 3.09 -9.62
N PHE A 54 12.36 2.44 -8.71
CA PHE A 54 13.03 3.14 -7.61
C PHE A 54 14.17 4.04 -8.07
N ALA A 55 14.76 3.80 -9.24
CA ALA A 55 15.83 4.64 -9.77
C ALA A 55 15.28 5.93 -10.37
N ALA A 56 14.14 5.86 -11.06
CA ALA A 56 13.43 7.03 -11.57
C ALA A 56 12.63 7.76 -10.48
N GLY A 57 12.33 7.08 -9.36
CA GLY A 57 11.45 7.60 -8.31
C GLY A 57 9.96 7.49 -8.66
N GLU A 58 9.63 6.73 -9.69
CA GLU A 58 8.27 6.46 -10.16
C GLU A 58 7.69 5.26 -9.39
N LEU A 59 7.07 5.55 -8.26
CA LEU A 59 6.60 4.53 -7.33
C LEU A 59 5.09 4.55 -7.15
N ASN A 60 4.51 3.37 -7.09
CA ASN A 60 3.17 3.12 -6.61
C ASN A 60 3.20 2.74 -5.14
N PHE A 61 2.12 3.02 -4.43
CA PHE A 61 2.04 2.78 -3.00
C PHE A 61 0.70 2.19 -2.60
N ASP A 62 0.75 1.31 -1.60
CA ASP A 62 -0.42 0.88 -0.87
C ASP A 62 -0.16 0.93 0.64
N VAL A 63 -1.17 1.32 1.41
CA VAL A 63 -1.03 1.51 2.86
C VAL A 63 -2.10 0.76 3.61
N SER A 64 -1.67 -0.12 4.50
CA SER A 64 -2.52 -0.72 5.53
C SER A 64 -2.17 -0.11 6.88
N SER A 65 -3.14 0.48 7.57
CA SER A 65 -2.89 1.16 8.85
C SER A 65 -4.06 1.00 9.81
N ASN A 66 -3.73 0.80 11.09
CA ASN A 66 -4.67 0.88 12.20
C ASN A 66 -4.87 2.33 12.71
N ILE A 67 -4.07 3.28 12.20
CA ILE A 67 -4.13 4.68 12.61
C ILE A 67 -5.11 5.42 11.71
N GLU A 68 -6.05 6.13 12.35
CA GLU A 68 -7.00 7.00 11.66
C GLU A 68 -6.24 8.03 10.83
N ASP A 69 -6.69 8.25 9.58
CA ASP A 69 -6.06 9.18 8.63
C ASP A 69 -4.70 8.80 8.00
N ILE A 70 -4.11 7.66 8.28
CA ILE A 70 -2.99 7.13 7.48
C ILE A 70 -3.57 6.19 6.43
N ARG A 71 -3.66 6.66 5.17
CA ARG A 71 -4.25 5.95 4.03
C ARG A 71 -3.42 6.23 2.77
N THR A 72 -3.49 5.34 1.80
CA THR A 72 -2.78 5.41 0.50
C THR A 72 -2.95 6.77 -0.16
N GLN A 73 -4.16 7.31 -0.19
CA GLN A 73 -4.49 8.58 -0.84
C GLN A 73 -3.74 9.79 -0.26
N LYS A 74 -3.51 9.81 1.03
CA LYS A 74 -2.78 10.93 1.67
C LYS A 74 -1.28 10.89 1.42
N LEU A 75 -0.76 9.79 0.87
CA LEU A 75 0.61 9.69 0.37
C LEU A 75 0.76 10.33 -1.00
N ILE A 76 -0.27 10.20 -1.85
CA ILE A 76 -0.30 10.76 -3.21
C ILE A 76 -0.27 12.30 -3.17
N ASP A 77 -0.84 12.92 -2.13
CA ASP A 77 -0.84 14.39 -1.95
C ASP A 77 0.55 15.00 -1.66
N ALA A 78 1.58 14.17 -1.42
CA ALA A 78 2.95 14.63 -1.19
C ALA A 78 3.99 13.61 -1.74
N PRO A 79 3.99 13.34 -3.03
CA PRO A 79 4.72 12.21 -3.61
C PRO A 79 6.24 12.32 -3.43
N GLY A 80 6.83 13.51 -3.54
CA GLY A 80 8.28 13.68 -3.60
C GLY A 80 9.04 13.25 -2.33
N VAL A 81 8.58 13.64 -1.14
CA VAL A 81 9.28 13.32 0.12
C VAL A 81 9.16 11.84 0.45
N PHE A 82 8.00 11.26 0.13
CA PHE A 82 7.75 9.86 0.45
C PHE A 82 8.45 8.92 -0.54
N SER A 83 8.43 9.24 -1.84
CA SER A 83 9.22 8.51 -2.83
C SER A 83 10.70 8.52 -2.48
N TYR A 84 11.24 9.66 -2.03
CA TYR A 84 12.62 9.76 -1.56
C TYR A 84 12.93 8.83 -0.38
N LEU A 85 12.03 8.75 0.62
CA LEU A 85 12.19 7.82 1.74
C LEU A 85 12.20 6.37 1.24
N MET A 86 11.23 5.98 0.43
CA MET A 86 11.12 4.61 -0.08
C MET A 86 12.33 4.24 -0.95
N THR A 87 12.79 5.16 -1.82
CA THR A 87 14.00 4.96 -2.63
C THR A 87 15.24 4.73 -1.76
N ASN A 88 15.41 5.52 -0.68
CA ASN A 88 16.55 5.31 0.23
C ASN A 88 16.45 3.97 0.98
N LEU A 89 15.26 3.58 1.42
CA LEU A 89 15.07 2.29 2.07
C LEU A 89 15.31 1.12 1.11
N HIS A 90 14.88 1.25 -0.14
CA HIS A 90 15.15 0.28 -1.21
C HIS A 90 16.65 0.18 -1.50
N GLN A 91 17.34 1.33 -1.69
CA GLN A 91 18.77 1.34 -1.95
C GLN A 91 19.55 0.65 -0.82
N ARG A 92 19.19 0.93 0.44
CA ARG A 92 19.81 0.26 1.58
C ARG A 92 19.55 -1.24 1.60
N TRP A 93 18.39 -1.70 1.13
CA TRP A 93 18.08 -3.12 0.97
C TRP A 93 18.97 -3.76 -0.10
N VAL A 94 19.14 -3.11 -1.26
CA VAL A 94 20.05 -3.56 -2.33
C VAL A 94 21.48 -3.64 -1.84
N ASP A 95 22.00 -2.57 -1.22
CA ASP A 95 23.36 -2.49 -0.70
C ASP A 95 23.62 -3.53 0.41
N GLY A 96 22.58 -3.90 1.15
CA GLY A 96 22.58 -4.94 2.17
C GLY A 96 22.52 -6.38 1.63
N GLY A 97 22.64 -6.57 0.31
CA GLY A 97 22.55 -7.88 -0.34
C GLY A 97 21.13 -8.44 -0.39
N GLU A 98 20.15 -7.58 -0.54
CA GLU A 98 18.73 -7.93 -0.69
C GLU A 98 18.14 -8.68 0.52
N ARG A 99 18.72 -8.46 1.69
CA ARG A 99 18.25 -9.02 2.95
C ARG A 99 17.34 -8.02 3.65
N TRP A 100 16.25 -8.54 4.23
CA TRP A 100 15.42 -7.72 5.10
C TRP A 100 16.23 -7.16 6.27
N TYR A 101 15.85 -5.99 6.75
CA TYR A 101 16.51 -5.34 7.88
C TYR A 101 15.49 -4.57 8.72
N ARG A 102 15.90 -4.25 9.95
CA ARG A 102 15.14 -3.40 10.87
C ARG A 102 15.97 -2.21 11.30
N ILE A 103 15.30 -1.12 11.56
CA ILE A 103 15.85 0.06 12.19
C ILE A 103 15.08 0.25 13.49
N ASN A 104 15.76 0.06 14.62
CA ASN A 104 15.24 0.31 15.93
C ASN A 104 15.62 1.74 16.36
N PHE A 105 14.85 2.34 17.24
CA PHE A 105 15.04 3.74 17.66
C PHE A 105 15.01 4.72 16.48
N PHE A 106 14.12 4.44 15.53
CA PHE A 106 13.94 5.27 14.34
C PHE A 106 13.43 6.66 14.76
N ASP A 107 14.18 7.71 14.42
CA ASP A 107 13.77 9.09 14.64
C ASP A 107 13.24 9.68 13.33
N THR A 108 11.97 10.00 13.34
CA THR A 108 11.32 10.68 12.21
C THR A 108 11.71 12.16 12.06
N ALA A 109 12.44 12.74 13.02
CA ALA A 109 12.90 14.14 12.93
C ALA A 109 13.79 14.37 11.70
N GLY A 110 14.59 13.37 11.30
CA GLY A 110 15.41 13.42 10.09
C GLY A 110 14.60 13.47 8.78
N ILE A 111 13.38 12.91 8.76
CA ILE A 111 12.47 12.96 7.61
C ILE A 111 11.79 14.33 7.52
N ASN A 112 11.63 15.01 8.64
CA ASN A 112 10.90 16.28 8.76
C ASN A 112 11.74 17.53 8.41
N SER A 113 13.04 17.39 8.10
CA SER A 113 13.96 18.53 8.06
C SER A 113 13.75 19.50 6.90
N GLN A 114 12.99 19.14 5.85
CA GLN A 114 12.82 20.02 4.69
C GLN A 114 11.39 20.46 4.36
N SER A 115 10.36 19.75 4.82
CA SER A 115 8.93 20.17 4.77
C SER A 115 8.07 19.06 5.37
N PRO A 116 7.55 19.21 6.58
CA PRO A 116 6.72 18.17 7.19
C PRO A 116 5.38 18.09 6.46
N THR A 117 5.20 17.04 5.66
CA THR A 117 3.89 16.71 5.08
C THR A 117 2.94 16.23 6.18
N ALA A 118 1.63 16.26 5.92
CA ALA A 118 0.65 15.73 6.85
C ALA A 118 0.93 14.26 7.22
N PHE A 119 1.46 13.48 6.27
CA PHE A 119 1.81 12.08 6.47
C PHE A 119 3.06 11.90 7.34
N THR A 120 4.15 12.62 7.07
CA THR A 120 5.39 12.52 7.87
C THR A 120 5.17 12.95 9.32
N ARG A 121 4.28 13.94 9.56
CA ARG A 121 3.86 14.30 10.92
C ARG A 121 3.12 13.17 11.65
N LYS A 122 2.38 12.33 10.94
CA LYS A 122 1.66 11.19 11.52
C LYS A 122 2.57 9.99 11.78
N LEU A 123 3.68 9.87 11.04
CA LEU A 123 4.74 8.94 11.36
C LEU A 123 5.62 9.40 12.54
N ALA A 124 5.46 10.63 13.02
CA ALA A 124 6.27 11.19 14.12
C ALA A 124 6.18 10.44 15.46
N GLY A 125 5.27 9.47 15.59
CA GLY A 125 5.19 8.59 16.76
C GLY A 125 5.77 7.20 16.54
N MET A 126 6.30 6.90 15.34
CA MET A 126 6.90 5.61 15.02
C MET A 126 8.34 5.59 15.48
N ASN A 127 8.73 4.54 16.20
CA ASN A 127 10.04 4.43 16.81
C ASN A 127 10.89 3.30 16.22
N SER A 128 10.28 2.41 15.47
CA SER A 128 10.99 1.34 14.77
C SER A 128 10.35 1.07 13.41
N LEU A 129 11.14 0.53 12.49
CA LEU A 129 10.67 0.05 11.20
C LEU A 129 11.39 -1.23 10.79
N LEU A 130 10.69 -2.03 9.98
CA LEU A 130 11.23 -3.21 9.33
C LEU A 130 11.01 -3.06 7.82
N VAL A 131 12.05 -3.34 7.05
CA VAL A 131 12.01 -3.32 5.58
C VAL A 131 12.22 -4.74 5.06
N TYR A 132 11.30 -5.19 4.23
CA TYR A 132 11.39 -6.44 3.50
C TYR A 132 11.24 -6.15 2.00
N GLY A 133 12.26 -6.44 1.21
CA GLY A 133 12.23 -6.27 -0.24
C GLY A 133 11.97 -7.58 -0.96
N VAL A 134 11.35 -7.48 -2.13
CA VAL A 134 11.14 -8.57 -3.07
C VAL A 134 11.64 -8.11 -4.44
N ARG A 135 12.66 -8.81 -4.95
CA ARG A 135 13.19 -8.56 -6.29
C ARG A 135 12.22 -9.08 -7.35
N ASP A 136 11.85 -8.25 -8.28
CA ASP A 136 11.10 -8.68 -9.46
C ASP A 136 12.06 -9.11 -10.58
N THR A 137 12.31 -10.41 -10.65
CA THR A 137 13.21 -10.99 -11.67
C THR A 137 12.59 -11.08 -13.06
N ARG A 138 11.27 -10.89 -13.18
CA ARG A 138 10.53 -11.01 -14.46
C ARG A 138 10.10 -9.67 -15.03
N GLY A 139 9.97 -8.66 -14.18
CA GLY A 139 9.60 -7.29 -14.51
C GLY A 139 10.69 -6.32 -14.06
N LYS A 140 10.32 -5.02 -14.00
CA LYS A 140 11.20 -3.97 -13.49
C LYS A 140 10.70 -3.39 -12.16
N ASN A 141 9.69 -4.01 -11.56
CA ASN A 141 8.97 -3.47 -10.42
C ASN A 141 9.35 -4.22 -9.14
N ASP A 142 10.54 -3.95 -8.61
CA ASP A 142 10.86 -4.37 -7.24
C ASP A 142 9.76 -3.88 -6.30
N CYS A 143 9.53 -4.61 -5.22
CA CYS A 143 8.59 -4.20 -4.19
C CYS A 143 9.28 -4.16 -2.84
N ILE A 144 9.06 -3.11 -2.05
CA ILE A 144 9.44 -3.08 -0.64
C ILE A 144 8.21 -2.94 0.24
N TYR A 145 8.24 -3.69 1.33
CA TYR A 145 7.27 -3.67 2.42
C TYR A 145 7.92 -3.00 3.62
N VAL A 146 7.39 -1.88 4.05
CA VAL A 146 7.91 -1.12 5.18
C VAL A 146 6.86 -1.14 6.29
N PHE A 147 7.17 -1.82 7.37
CA PHE A 147 6.34 -1.89 8.56
C PHE A 147 6.85 -0.87 9.57
N PHE A 148 5.98 -0.01 10.06
CA PHE A 148 6.28 0.96 11.10
C PHE A 148 5.56 0.57 12.38
N ASP A 149 6.25 0.72 13.52
CA ASP A 149 5.74 0.43 14.84
C ASP A 149 6.11 1.55 15.83
N LYS A 150 5.21 1.82 16.78
CA LYS A 150 5.46 2.72 17.90
C LYS A 150 6.40 2.14 18.94
N ALA A 151 6.57 0.82 18.98
CA ALA A 151 7.57 0.20 19.85
C ALA A 151 8.98 0.66 19.45
N ARG A 152 9.87 0.78 20.45
CA ARG A 152 11.26 1.21 20.21
C ARG A 152 12.08 0.17 19.45
N GLU A 153 11.68 -1.10 19.55
CA GLU A 153 12.35 -2.21 18.89
C GLU A 153 11.34 -3.03 18.14
N PHE A 154 11.62 -3.29 16.88
CA PHE A 154 10.80 -4.16 16.05
C PHE A 154 11.09 -5.62 16.40
N GLN A 155 10.14 -6.29 17.04
CA GLN A 155 10.29 -7.67 17.52
C GLN A 155 9.59 -8.64 16.57
N VAL A 156 10.38 -9.39 15.80
CA VAL A 156 9.90 -10.48 14.94
C VAL A 156 10.99 -11.54 14.83
N GLN A 157 10.59 -12.81 14.74
CA GLN A 157 11.51 -13.90 14.48
C GLN A 157 11.81 -14.01 12.98
N ASP A 158 13.07 -14.19 12.62
CA ASP A 158 13.53 -14.32 11.24
C ASP A 158 12.82 -15.45 10.48
N SER A 159 12.54 -16.57 11.18
CA SER A 159 11.84 -17.72 10.62
C SER A 159 10.38 -17.40 10.27
N VAL A 160 9.70 -16.63 11.11
CA VAL A 160 8.32 -16.18 10.85
C VAL A 160 8.28 -15.23 9.67
N LEU A 161 9.19 -14.28 9.64
CA LEU A 161 9.28 -13.30 8.56
C LEU A 161 9.56 -13.99 7.21
N GLY A 162 10.53 -14.91 7.17
CA GLY A 162 10.89 -15.66 5.96
C GLY A 162 9.75 -16.52 5.41
N LEU A 163 8.89 -17.06 6.28
CA LEU A 163 7.72 -17.83 5.87
C LEU A 163 6.53 -16.93 5.47
N LEU A 164 6.30 -15.86 6.20
CA LEU A 164 5.10 -15.03 6.05
C LEU A 164 5.18 -14.10 4.84
N MET A 165 6.32 -13.44 4.64
CA MET A 165 6.45 -12.36 3.66
C MET A 165 6.22 -12.78 2.20
N PRO A 166 6.65 -13.97 1.72
CA PRO A 166 6.29 -14.44 0.39
C PRO A 166 4.78 -14.55 0.17
N HIS A 167 4.03 -14.87 1.21
CA HIS A 167 2.56 -14.95 1.14
C HIS A 167 1.91 -13.57 1.20
N VAL A 168 2.52 -12.62 1.91
CA VAL A 168 2.09 -11.21 1.89
C VAL A 168 2.27 -10.63 0.47
N ASP A 169 3.44 -10.82 -0.13
CA ASP A 169 3.72 -10.38 -1.50
C ASP A 169 2.77 -11.04 -2.52
N ALA A 170 2.62 -12.36 -2.45
CA ALA A 170 1.71 -13.09 -3.35
C ALA A 170 0.24 -12.68 -3.18
N ALA A 171 -0.21 -12.36 -1.97
CA ALA A 171 -1.56 -11.89 -1.71
C ALA A 171 -1.76 -10.46 -2.26
N LEU A 172 -0.81 -9.56 -2.03
CA LEU A 172 -0.89 -8.20 -2.55
C LEU A 172 -0.91 -8.20 -4.08
N ARG A 173 0.04 -8.89 -4.74
CA ARG A 173 0.10 -8.98 -6.21
C ARG A 173 -1.14 -9.62 -6.83
N ARG A 174 -1.88 -10.43 -6.10
CA ARG A 174 -3.13 -11.02 -6.58
C ARG A 174 -4.30 -10.03 -6.56
N VAL A 175 -4.34 -9.14 -5.57
CA VAL A 175 -5.41 -8.14 -5.43
C VAL A 175 -5.08 -6.83 -6.12
N GLU A 176 -3.80 -6.52 -6.25
CA GLU A 176 -3.27 -5.40 -6.99
C GLU A 176 -2.92 -5.89 -8.40
N CYS A 177 -3.62 -5.38 -9.40
CA CYS A 177 -3.07 -5.42 -10.73
C CYS A 177 -1.89 -4.44 -10.71
N VAL A 178 -0.66 -4.94 -10.66
CA VAL A 178 0.56 -4.12 -10.78
C VAL A 178 0.63 -3.67 -12.25
N GLU A 179 -0.26 -2.75 -12.64
CA GLU A 179 -0.17 -2.05 -13.92
C GLU A 179 0.89 -0.96 -13.77
N SER A 180 1.66 -0.77 -14.82
CA SER A 180 2.71 0.24 -14.96
C SER A 180 2.27 1.62 -14.47
N PRO A 181 3.21 2.47 -14.03
CA PRO A 181 2.91 3.82 -13.56
C PRO A 181 2.03 4.57 -14.57
N VAL A 182 1.08 5.31 -14.04
CA VAL A 182 0.25 6.23 -14.82
C VAL A 182 1.20 7.20 -15.53
N THR A 183 1.36 7.06 -16.84
CA THR A 183 2.20 7.95 -17.64
C THR A 183 1.62 9.36 -17.62
N GLU A 184 2.47 10.38 -17.77
CA GLU A 184 2.10 11.82 -17.79
C GLU A 184 0.94 12.11 -18.77
N ASP A 185 0.82 11.33 -19.86
CA ASP A 185 -0.26 11.41 -20.84
C ASP A 185 -1.66 11.24 -20.21
N ILE A 186 -1.79 10.44 -19.13
CA ILE A 186 -3.08 10.25 -18.44
C ILE A 186 -3.42 11.46 -17.56
N VAL A 187 -2.44 12.17 -17.01
CA VAL A 187 -2.68 13.35 -16.15
C VAL A 187 -3.23 14.52 -16.97
N GLU A 188 -2.76 14.72 -18.20
CA GLU A 188 -3.30 15.74 -19.11
C GLU A 188 -4.72 15.38 -19.61
N GLU A 189 -4.96 14.10 -19.88
CA GLU A 189 -6.27 13.59 -20.31
C GLU A 189 -7.32 13.68 -19.17
N LEU A 190 -6.91 13.48 -17.92
CA LEU A 190 -7.73 13.60 -16.72
C LEU A 190 -8.20 15.06 -16.49
N ALA A 191 -7.36 16.03 -16.77
CA ALA A 191 -7.71 17.46 -16.65
C ALA A 191 -8.83 17.90 -17.62
N LEU A 192 -8.99 17.21 -18.74
CA LEU A 192 -9.98 17.52 -19.78
C LEU A 192 -11.37 16.89 -19.53
N SER A 193 -11.51 15.94 -18.61
CA SER A 193 -12.77 15.23 -18.36
C SER A 193 -13.76 16.00 -17.47
N GLY A 194 -13.33 17.09 -16.84
CA GLY A 194 -14.15 17.85 -15.89
C GLY A 194 -14.49 17.10 -14.59
N LEU A 195 -13.84 15.95 -14.36
CA LEU A 195 -13.95 15.22 -13.12
C LEU A 195 -13.05 15.84 -12.04
N SER A 196 -13.46 15.78 -10.78
CA SER A 196 -12.60 16.13 -9.65
C SER A 196 -11.66 14.96 -9.31
N ASP A 197 -10.56 15.24 -8.62
CA ASP A 197 -9.59 14.22 -8.16
C ASP A 197 -10.27 13.06 -7.44
N ARG A 198 -11.26 13.38 -6.60
CA ARG A 198 -12.05 12.38 -5.88
C ARG A 198 -12.91 11.51 -6.80
N GLU A 199 -13.43 12.09 -7.87
CA GLU A 199 -14.22 11.37 -8.86
C GLU A 199 -13.33 10.47 -9.72
N HIS A 200 -12.11 10.92 -10.05
CA HIS A 200 -11.10 10.12 -10.72
C HIS A 200 -10.72 8.90 -9.88
N GLU A 201 -10.43 9.10 -8.61
CA GLU A 201 -10.06 8.05 -7.69
C GLU A 201 -11.16 6.98 -7.57
N ILE A 202 -12.41 7.41 -7.41
CA ILE A 202 -13.55 6.49 -7.38
C ILE A 202 -13.66 5.73 -8.70
N LEU A 203 -13.50 6.41 -9.83
CA LEU A 203 -13.58 5.80 -11.15
C LEU A 203 -12.44 4.82 -11.43
N HIS A 204 -11.25 5.11 -10.93
CA HIS A 204 -10.12 4.17 -10.94
C HIS A 204 -10.47 2.85 -10.24
N TRP A 205 -11.00 2.90 -9.01
CA TRP A 205 -11.43 1.70 -8.30
C TRP A 205 -12.61 0.98 -8.98
N VAL A 206 -13.48 1.75 -9.66
CA VAL A 206 -14.55 1.19 -10.50
C VAL A 206 -13.98 0.41 -11.69
N LYS A 207 -12.95 0.93 -12.35
CA LYS A 207 -12.23 0.27 -13.46
C LYS A 207 -11.61 -1.06 -13.01
N ILE A 208 -11.02 -1.10 -11.83
CA ILE A 208 -10.45 -2.32 -11.21
C ILE A 208 -11.55 -3.31 -10.77
N GLY A 209 -12.82 -2.96 -10.86
CA GLY A 209 -13.93 -3.86 -10.55
C GLY A 209 -14.42 -3.82 -9.10
N LYS A 210 -13.95 -2.87 -8.26
CA LYS A 210 -14.33 -2.76 -6.85
C LYS A 210 -15.79 -2.35 -6.69
N THR A 211 -16.53 -2.97 -5.80
CA THR A 211 -17.91 -2.60 -5.43
C THR A 211 -17.94 -1.27 -4.68
N ASN A 212 -19.11 -0.60 -4.62
CA ASN A 212 -19.26 0.63 -3.84
C ASN A 212 -18.92 0.45 -2.35
N PHE A 213 -19.15 -0.74 -1.81
CA PHE A 213 -18.82 -1.08 -0.44
C PHE A 213 -17.28 -1.14 -0.26
N GLU A 214 -16.58 -1.84 -1.15
CA GLU A 214 -15.12 -1.93 -1.13
C GLU A 214 -14.47 -0.56 -1.34
N ILE A 215 -14.97 0.22 -2.31
CA ILE A 215 -14.52 1.60 -2.53
C ILE A 215 -14.74 2.47 -1.28
N GLY A 216 -15.89 2.30 -0.64
CA GLY A 216 -16.20 3.00 0.61
C GLY A 216 -15.19 2.68 1.72
N LEU A 217 -14.79 1.41 1.85
CA LEU A 217 -13.76 0.98 2.80
C LEU A 217 -12.38 1.53 2.44
N ILE A 218 -11.98 1.43 1.17
CA ILE A 218 -10.68 1.92 0.67
C ILE A 218 -10.57 3.44 0.90
N LEU A 219 -11.61 4.18 0.56
CA LEU A 219 -11.61 5.64 0.58
C LEU A 219 -12.12 6.25 1.90
N THR A 220 -12.45 5.41 2.88
CA THR A 220 -12.97 5.81 4.21
C THR A 220 -14.21 6.71 4.10
N ILE A 221 -15.13 6.35 3.19
CA ILE A 221 -16.44 7.01 3.01
C ILE A 221 -17.57 5.98 3.00
N SER A 222 -18.81 6.42 3.20
CA SER A 222 -19.93 5.48 3.16
C SER A 222 -20.15 4.95 1.74
N PRO A 223 -20.63 3.70 1.57
CA PRO A 223 -21.02 3.18 0.26
C PRO A 223 -22.07 4.05 -0.46
N ASN A 224 -22.89 4.76 0.31
CA ASN A 224 -23.86 5.72 -0.22
C ASN A 224 -23.18 6.98 -0.75
N THR A 225 -22.10 7.43 -0.11
CA THR A 225 -21.25 8.53 -0.60
C THR A 225 -20.61 8.15 -1.93
N VAL A 226 -20.07 6.93 -2.05
CA VAL A 226 -19.54 6.40 -3.32
C VAL A 226 -20.61 6.40 -4.41
N LYS A 227 -21.82 5.93 -4.10
CA LYS A 227 -22.95 5.94 -5.03
C LYS A 227 -23.28 7.37 -5.52
N ASN A 228 -23.24 8.35 -4.64
CA ASN A 228 -23.50 9.75 -5.00
C ASN A 228 -22.40 10.33 -5.90
N HIS A 229 -21.14 10.00 -5.65
CA HIS A 229 -20.04 10.36 -6.56
C HIS A 229 -20.20 9.71 -7.92
N LEU A 230 -20.52 8.41 -7.97
CA LEU A 230 -20.77 7.70 -9.25
C LEU A 230 -21.89 8.34 -10.05
N LYS A 231 -22.97 8.78 -9.41
CA LYS A 231 -24.05 9.49 -10.08
C LYS A 231 -23.54 10.79 -10.74
N ARG A 232 -22.70 11.56 -10.07
CA ARG A 232 -22.07 12.77 -10.62
C ARG A 232 -21.10 12.46 -11.75
N ILE A 233 -20.28 11.41 -11.58
CA ILE A 233 -19.36 10.92 -12.61
C ILE A 233 -20.13 10.54 -13.87
N PHE A 234 -21.22 9.79 -13.76
CA PHE A 234 -22.03 9.38 -14.90
C PHE A 234 -22.64 10.58 -15.63
N GLN A 235 -23.09 11.60 -14.89
CA GLN A 235 -23.57 12.85 -15.48
C GLN A 235 -22.46 13.60 -16.22
N LYS A 236 -21.27 13.74 -15.61
CA LYS A 236 -20.12 14.45 -16.22
C LYS A 236 -19.57 13.73 -17.44
N LEU A 237 -19.55 12.40 -17.40
CA LEU A 237 -19.11 11.58 -18.52
C LEU A 237 -20.20 11.32 -19.57
N ASP A 238 -21.42 11.79 -19.36
CA ASP A 238 -22.57 11.51 -20.22
C ASP A 238 -22.72 10.01 -20.51
N VAL A 239 -22.84 9.22 -19.44
CA VAL A 239 -23.02 7.77 -19.49
C VAL A 239 -24.15 7.32 -18.57
N SER A 240 -24.78 6.19 -18.88
CA SER A 240 -25.95 5.70 -18.14
C SER A 240 -25.63 4.59 -17.14
N CYS A 241 -24.49 3.92 -17.27
CA CYS A 241 -24.15 2.79 -16.42
C CYS A 241 -22.64 2.69 -16.15
N ARG A 242 -22.34 1.89 -15.13
CA ARG A 242 -20.97 1.62 -14.66
C ARG A 242 -20.06 1.10 -15.78
N ALA A 243 -20.54 0.16 -16.60
CA ALA A 243 -19.75 -0.43 -17.68
C ALA A 243 -19.36 0.62 -18.74
N GLN A 244 -20.30 1.52 -19.08
CA GLN A 244 -20.02 2.63 -20.00
C GLN A 244 -19.03 3.64 -19.42
N ALA A 245 -19.11 3.92 -18.11
CA ALA A 245 -18.16 4.81 -17.45
C ALA A 245 -16.74 4.22 -17.50
N VAL A 246 -16.58 2.92 -17.23
CA VAL A 246 -15.31 2.22 -17.36
C VAL A 246 -14.81 2.22 -18.80
N ALA A 247 -15.66 1.91 -19.77
CA ALA A 247 -15.28 1.90 -21.19
C ALA A 247 -14.80 3.28 -21.65
N LYS A 248 -15.53 4.34 -21.27
CA LYS A 248 -15.19 5.73 -21.63
C LYS A 248 -13.90 6.21 -20.96
N TYR A 249 -13.65 5.78 -19.72
CA TYR A 249 -12.44 6.08 -18.97
C TYR A 249 -11.21 5.29 -19.44
N ALA A 250 -11.42 4.14 -20.09
CA ALA A 250 -10.34 3.28 -20.59
C ALA A 250 -9.99 3.50 -22.07
N GLN A 251 -10.77 4.32 -22.80
CA GLN A 251 -10.49 4.59 -24.22
C GLN A 251 -9.52 5.78 -24.35
N PRO A 252 -8.31 5.62 -24.92
CA PRO A 252 -7.56 6.75 -25.44
C PRO A 252 -8.42 7.41 -26.55
N ARG A 253 -8.59 8.72 -26.49
CA ARG A 253 -9.20 9.45 -27.62
C ARG A 253 -8.24 9.37 -28.80
N LEU A 254 -8.66 8.64 -29.84
CA LEU A 254 -8.09 8.79 -31.18
C LEU A 254 -8.65 10.08 -31.75
N ASP A 255 -7.88 11.14 -31.73
CA ASP A 255 -8.04 12.29 -32.60
C ASP A 255 -7.31 12.05 -33.93
#